data_b843369e1a72d0c2b4a564f96aa5593f
#
_entry.id   b843369e1a72d0c2b4a564f96aa5593f
#
_cell.length_a   1.000
_cell.length_b   1.000
_cell.length_c   1.000
_cell.angle_alpha   90.00
_cell.angle_beta   90.00
_cell.angle_gamma   90.00
#
_symmetry.space_group_name_H-M   'P 1'
#
loop_
_entity.id
_entity.type
_entity.pdbx_description
1 polymer ?
#
loop_
_entity_poly.entity_id
_entity_poly.type
_entity_poly.pdbx_seq_one_letter_code
_entity_poly.pdbx_strand_id
1 'polypeptide(L)'
;MVRSSHPVIACLASQYAGWRLSHGEGSDAFFALGSGPARALARKEALFEDLQYQDSAAVGTLVLESGRPPPSAVVARVARDCELDPEQLTFIYAPTQSLAGGVQVVARVLEVAMHKAHELSFPLDRIVEGMGAAPLAPPHPDFVAAMGRANDAIIYGGRVHLFLTGSASDASELADRLPSRHSRDYGLPFAEIFRRFEGDFYAIDRMLFSPAEVIVTAIDTGESFHEGHIDLNLLDASFA
;
A
#
# COMPACT_ATOMS: atom_id res chain seq x y z
N MET A 1 11.81 3.51 -6.85
CA MET A 1 12.12 2.06 -6.71
C MET A 1 12.25 1.73 -5.22
N VAL A 2 11.68 0.63 -4.81
CA VAL A 2 11.72 0.08 -3.44
C VAL A 2 12.27 -1.34 -3.52
N ARG A 3 13.09 -1.76 -2.57
CA ARG A 3 13.60 -3.13 -2.45
C ARG A 3 13.68 -3.53 -0.97
N SER A 4 13.31 -4.75 -0.65
CA SER A 4 13.42 -5.30 0.70
C SER A 4 13.74 -6.80 0.67
N SER A 5 14.64 -7.24 1.56
CA SER A 5 14.86 -8.65 1.89
C SER A 5 13.89 -9.18 2.95
N HIS A 6 12.95 -8.37 3.40
CA HIS A 6 11.88 -8.71 4.32
C HIS A 6 10.60 -7.96 3.92
N PRO A 7 10.06 -8.20 2.68
CA PRO A 7 9.01 -7.37 2.12
C PRO A 7 7.71 -7.43 2.92
N VAL A 8 7.39 -8.57 3.52
CA VAL A 8 6.18 -8.72 4.35
C VAL A 8 6.23 -7.78 5.55
N ILE A 9 7.32 -7.74 6.29
CA ILE A 9 7.43 -6.89 7.48
C ILE A 9 7.68 -5.42 7.09
N ALA A 10 8.65 -5.17 6.20
CA ALA A 10 9.05 -3.81 5.83
C ALA A 10 7.99 -3.08 4.98
N CYS A 11 7.20 -3.79 4.20
CA CYS A 11 6.20 -3.20 3.33
C CYS A 11 4.78 -3.46 3.85
N LEU A 12 4.30 -4.69 3.89
CA LEU A 12 2.91 -4.96 4.28
C LEU A 12 2.62 -4.57 5.73
N ALA A 13 3.44 -5.00 6.70
CA ALA A 13 3.25 -4.63 8.09
C ALA A 13 3.54 -3.14 8.38
N SER A 14 4.40 -2.47 7.60
CA SER A 14 4.75 -1.06 7.82
C SER A 14 4.01 -0.10 6.88
N GLN A 15 4.02 -0.29 5.57
CA GLN A 15 3.54 0.72 4.62
C GLN A 15 2.04 0.67 4.33
N TYR A 16 1.35 -0.44 4.57
CA TYR A 16 -0.10 -0.50 4.36
C TYR A 16 -0.83 0.56 5.19
N ALA A 17 -1.78 1.27 4.57
CA ALA A 17 -2.53 2.35 5.21
C ALA A 17 -3.78 1.82 5.93
N GLY A 18 -3.60 0.85 6.82
CA GLY A 18 -4.69 0.14 7.49
C GLY A 18 -5.23 0.80 8.75
N TRP A 19 -4.43 1.66 9.41
CA TRP A 19 -4.83 2.24 10.68
C TRP A 19 -5.66 3.51 10.51
N ARG A 20 -6.95 3.41 10.75
CA ARG A 20 -7.89 4.55 10.70
C ARG A 20 -7.81 5.38 11.98
N LEU A 21 -7.46 6.64 11.84
CA LEU A 21 -7.37 7.61 12.92
C LEU A 21 -8.41 8.71 12.72
N SER A 22 -9.31 8.88 13.68
CA SER A 22 -10.34 9.92 13.66
C SER A 22 -10.49 10.57 15.03
N HIS A 23 -10.88 11.84 15.09
CA HIS A 23 -11.20 12.55 16.31
C HIS A 23 -12.11 13.75 16.01
N GLY A 24 -13.07 14.00 16.92
CA GLY A 24 -14.03 15.10 16.79
C GLY A 24 -15.12 14.86 15.75
N GLU A 25 -16.02 15.83 15.63
CA GLU A 25 -17.16 15.85 14.72
C GLU A 25 -17.26 17.21 14.02
N GLY A 26 -18.02 17.27 12.92
CA GLY A 26 -18.27 18.51 12.18
C GLY A 26 -17.02 19.03 11.46
N SER A 27 -16.91 20.36 11.34
CA SER A 27 -15.86 21.04 10.56
C SER A 27 -14.43 20.82 11.11
N ASP A 28 -14.31 20.53 12.40
CA ASP A 28 -13.02 20.32 13.07
C ASP A 28 -12.62 18.86 13.16
N ALA A 29 -13.46 17.95 12.65
CA ALA A 29 -13.18 16.52 12.62
C ALA A 29 -11.82 16.23 11.95
N PHE A 30 -11.02 15.40 12.60
CA PHE A 30 -9.78 14.88 12.05
C PHE A 30 -10.01 13.45 11.57
N PHE A 31 -9.55 13.18 10.35
CA PHE A 31 -9.47 11.83 9.80
C PHE A 31 -8.16 11.70 9.03
N ALA A 32 -7.47 10.57 9.22
CA ALA A 32 -6.32 10.17 8.41
C ALA A 32 -6.21 8.65 8.37
N LEU A 33 -5.67 8.15 7.27
CA LEU A 33 -5.15 6.79 7.19
C LEU A 33 -3.69 6.82 7.66
N GLY A 34 -3.38 5.93 8.59
CA GLY A 34 -2.05 5.75 9.15
C GLY A 34 -1.34 4.54 8.57
N SER A 35 -0.11 4.75 8.18
CA SER A 35 0.88 3.73 7.82
C SER A 35 2.13 3.94 8.65
N GLY A 36 3.14 3.09 8.49
CA GLY A 36 4.40 3.21 9.22
C GLY A 36 4.61 2.11 10.27
N PRO A 37 5.84 2.00 10.80
CA PRO A 37 6.24 0.93 11.72
C PRO A 37 5.43 0.88 13.02
N ALA A 38 4.89 2.03 13.49
CA ALA A 38 4.06 2.09 14.70
C ALA A 38 2.81 1.19 14.64
N ARG A 39 2.36 0.80 13.44
CA ARG A 39 1.26 -0.17 13.29
C ARG A 39 1.62 -1.54 13.87
N ALA A 40 2.86 -1.99 13.66
CA ALA A 40 3.35 -3.27 14.20
C ALA A 40 3.55 -3.24 15.72
N LEU A 41 3.76 -2.07 16.33
CA LEU A 41 3.73 -1.90 17.78
C LEU A 41 2.30 -2.03 18.31
N ALA A 42 1.36 -1.30 17.70
CA ALA A 42 -0.03 -1.22 18.17
C ALA A 42 -0.87 -2.47 17.89
N ARG A 43 -0.61 -3.20 16.80
CA ARG A 43 -1.33 -4.42 16.38
C ARG A 43 -2.86 -4.27 16.38
N LYS A 44 -3.38 -3.15 15.89
CA LYS A 44 -4.83 -2.91 15.87
C LYS A 44 -5.57 -3.52 14.68
N GLU A 45 -4.86 -4.10 13.74
CA GLU A 45 -5.39 -4.69 12.52
C GLU A 45 -5.27 -6.21 12.56
N ALA A 46 -6.29 -6.92 12.04
CA ALA A 46 -6.29 -8.39 11.95
C ALA A 46 -5.07 -8.94 11.19
N LEU A 47 -4.51 -8.16 10.26
CA LEU A 47 -3.28 -8.49 9.54
C LEU A 47 -2.14 -8.94 10.47
N PHE A 48 -1.99 -8.31 11.65
CA PHE A 48 -0.92 -8.68 12.58
C PHE A 48 -1.17 -10.01 13.32
N GLU A 49 -2.42 -10.44 13.41
CA GLU A 49 -2.77 -11.78 13.88
C GLU A 49 -2.37 -12.82 12.82
N ASP A 50 -2.68 -12.56 11.54
CA ASP A 50 -2.31 -13.43 10.43
C ASP A 50 -0.79 -13.54 10.25
N LEU A 51 -0.07 -12.41 10.38
CA LEU A 51 1.39 -12.37 10.33
C LEU A 51 2.08 -12.94 11.57
N GLN A 52 1.38 -13.11 12.67
CA GLN A 52 1.92 -13.49 13.99
C GLN A 52 3.14 -12.60 14.38
N TYR A 53 3.08 -11.32 14.03
CA TYR A 53 4.18 -10.37 14.22
C TYR A 53 3.79 -9.24 15.16
N GLN A 54 4.69 -8.92 16.06
CA GLN A 54 4.65 -7.74 16.93
C GLN A 54 6.05 -7.14 17.01
N ASP A 55 6.13 -5.83 16.83
CA ASP A 55 7.36 -5.07 17.08
C ASP A 55 7.50 -4.75 18.56
N SER A 56 8.74 -4.45 18.99
CA SER A 56 9.09 -4.09 20.38
C SER A 56 10.06 -2.92 20.46
N ALA A 57 9.95 -1.95 19.53
CA ALA A 57 10.82 -0.78 19.50
C ALA A 57 10.45 0.23 20.59
N ALA A 58 11.48 0.93 21.12
CA ALA A 58 11.33 2.00 22.10
C ALA A 58 10.86 3.35 21.49
N VAL A 59 10.71 3.44 20.18
CA VAL A 59 10.21 4.60 19.44
C VAL A 59 9.29 4.14 18.31
N GLY A 60 8.30 4.97 17.96
CA GLY A 60 7.36 4.66 16.90
C GLY A 60 7.31 5.75 15.84
N THR A 61 7.16 5.37 14.58
CA THR A 61 6.90 6.31 13.48
C THR A 61 5.60 5.95 12.78
N LEU A 62 4.75 6.95 12.61
CA LEU A 62 3.49 6.84 11.87
C LEU A 62 3.46 7.86 10.73
N VAL A 63 3.06 7.41 9.55
CA VAL A 63 2.89 8.24 8.37
C VAL A 63 1.40 8.43 8.11
N LEU A 64 0.95 9.68 7.98
CA LEU A 64 -0.45 10.04 7.86
C LEU A 64 -0.73 10.70 6.50
N GLU A 65 -1.79 10.26 5.85
CA GLU A 65 -2.37 10.95 4.70
C GLU A 65 -3.23 12.11 5.19
N SER A 66 -2.60 13.24 5.46
CA SER A 66 -3.28 14.42 6.04
C SER A 66 -2.57 15.71 5.67
N GLY A 67 -3.36 16.77 5.44
CA GLY A 67 -2.84 18.14 5.23
C GLY A 67 -2.56 18.90 6.54
N ARG A 68 -2.81 18.30 7.70
CA ARG A 68 -2.62 18.92 9.02
C ARG A 68 -2.07 17.91 10.05
N PRO A 69 -1.39 18.37 11.10
CA PRO A 69 -0.89 17.49 12.14
C PRO A 69 -2.04 16.79 12.88
N PRO A 70 -1.79 15.60 13.46
CA PRO A 70 -2.76 14.94 14.30
C PRO A 70 -3.02 15.77 15.58
N PRO A 71 -4.28 15.88 16.05
CA PRO A 71 -4.60 16.53 17.31
C PRO A 71 -4.04 15.71 18.49
N SER A 72 -3.82 16.39 19.63
CA SER A 72 -3.25 15.79 20.86
C SER A 72 -3.99 14.53 21.31
N ALA A 73 -5.30 14.48 21.15
CA ALA A 73 -6.10 13.31 21.48
C ALA A 73 -5.78 12.08 20.61
N VAL A 74 -5.44 12.29 19.32
CA VAL A 74 -5.00 11.22 18.42
C VAL A 74 -3.58 10.77 18.81
N VAL A 75 -2.67 11.72 19.09
CA VAL A 75 -1.32 11.42 19.56
C VAL A 75 -1.36 10.57 20.82
N ALA A 76 -2.14 10.98 21.83
CA ALA A 76 -2.29 10.25 23.09
C ALA A 76 -2.88 8.85 22.91
N ARG A 77 -3.82 8.68 21.96
CA ARG A 77 -4.37 7.36 21.63
C ARG A 77 -3.32 6.47 20.98
N VAL A 78 -2.59 6.97 19.97
CA VAL A 78 -1.53 6.21 19.30
C VAL A 78 -0.44 5.82 20.29
N ALA A 79 -0.02 6.72 21.15
CA ALA A 79 0.97 6.46 22.20
C ALA A 79 0.54 5.30 23.10
N ARG A 80 -0.68 5.38 23.65
CA ARG A 80 -1.24 4.30 24.47
C ARG A 80 -1.33 2.97 23.71
N ASP A 81 -1.76 3.01 22.44
CA ASP A 81 -1.96 1.81 21.62
C ASP A 81 -0.62 1.15 21.24
N CYS A 82 0.47 1.93 21.17
CA CYS A 82 1.85 1.47 20.95
C CYS A 82 2.62 1.15 22.25
N GLU A 83 2.02 1.38 23.42
CA GLU A 83 2.69 1.28 24.72
C GLU A 83 3.94 2.18 24.83
N LEU A 84 3.86 3.39 24.26
CA LEU A 84 4.91 4.41 24.22
C LEU A 84 4.45 5.72 24.88
N ASP A 85 5.38 6.55 25.30
CA ASP A 85 5.10 7.94 25.63
C ASP A 85 4.95 8.78 24.33
N PRO A 86 4.14 9.86 24.35
CA PRO A 86 3.96 10.72 23.17
C PRO A 86 5.28 11.26 22.58
N GLU A 87 6.29 11.52 23.41
CA GLU A 87 7.60 12.01 23.03
C GLU A 87 8.44 10.96 22.26
N GLN A 88 8.09 9.70 22.36
CA GLN A 88 8.71 8.59 21.63
C GLN A 88 8.09 8.36 20.24
N LEU A 89 7.05 9.13 19.89
CA LEU A 89 6.37 9.03 18.61
C LEU A 89 6.80 10.12 17.64
N THR A 90 7.05 9.74 16.40
CA THR A 90 7.23 10.64 15.26
C THR A 90 6.06 10.50 14.31
N PHE A 91 5.37 11.63 14.01
CA PHE A 91 4.34 11.69 12.99
C PHE A 91 4.87 12.41 11.76
N ILE A 92 4.84 11.72 10.62
CA ILE A 92 5.13 12.29 9.31
C ILE A 92 3.79 12.43 8.59
N TYR A 93 3.45 13.61 8.09
CA TYR A 93 2.18 13.81 7.39
C TYR A 93 2.36 14.67 6.15
N ALA A 94 1.58 14.34 5.12
CA ALA A 94 1.53 15.09 3.88
C ALA A 94 0.14 14.92 3.23
N PRO A 95 -0.41 15.97 2.60
CA PRO A 95 -1.64 15.85 1.83
C PRO A 95 -1.37 15.07 0.54
N THR A 96 -2.31 14.25 0.11
CA THR A 96 -2.23 13.44 -1.11
C THR A 96 -1.98 14.29 -2.37
N GLN A 97 -2.46 15.55 -2.38
CA GLN A 97 -2.26 16.51 -3.46
C GLN A 97 -0.81 16.99 -3.61
N SER A 98 0.02 16.78 -2.58
CA SER A 98 1.42 17.21 -2.62
C SER A 98 2.34 16.17 -3.27
N LEU A 99 3.51 16.61 -3.72
CA LEU A 99 4.56 15.70 -4.21
C LEU A 99 4.96 14.69 -3.15
N ALA A 100 5.09 15.10 -1.87
CA ALA A 100 5.43 14.22 -0.77
C ALA A 100 4.33 13.16 -0.53
N GLY A 101 3.04 13.56 -0.62
CA GLY A 101 1.90 12.64 -0.55
C GLY A 101 1.91 11.64 -1.70
N GLY A 102 2.15 12.10 -2.93
CA GLY A 102 2.29 11.21 -4.09
C GLY A 102 3.46 10.22 -3.95
N VAL A 103 4.62 10.69 -3.49
CA VAL A 103 5.80 9.82 -3.25
C VAL A 103 5.48 8.71 -2.25
N GLN A 104 4.86 9.02 -1.11
CA GLN A 104 4.57 8.01 -0.08
C GLN A 104 3.54 6.98 -0.56
N VAL A 105 2.57 7.35 -1.41
CA VAL A 105 1.61 6.40 -2.00
C VAL A 105 2.31 5.52 -3.03
N VAL A 106 3.04 6.11 -3.99
CA VAL A 106 3.70 5.36 -5.07
C VAL A 106 4.81 4.44 -4.52
N ALA A 107 5.47 4.82 -3.42
CA ALA A 107 6.46 3.97 -2.75
C ALA A 107 5.88 2.67 -2.18
N ARG A 108 4.55 2.53 -2.13
CA ARG A 108 3.85 1.30 -1.71
C ARG A 108 3.73 0.25 -2.82
N VAL A 109 4.32 0.47 -3.99
CA VAL A 109 4.21 -0.46 -5.13
C VAL A 109 4.53 -1.92 -4.77
N LEU A 110 5.51 -2.16 -3.88
CA LEU A 110 5.82 -3.49 -3.38
C LEU A 110 4.82 -3.94 -2.30
N GLU A 111 4.38 -3.01 -1.44
CA GLU A 111 3.37 -3.28 -0.42
C GLU A 111 2.06 -3.80 -1.02
N VAL A 112 1.54 -3.15 -2.08
CA VAL A 112 0.27 -3.57 -2.70
C VAL A 112 0.38 -4.95 -3.34
N ALA A 113 1.55 -5.37 -3.83
CA ALA A 113 1.77 -6.73 -4.28
C ALA A 113 1.71 -7.74 -3.12
N MET A 114 2.28 -7.40 -1.96
CA MET A 114 2.18 -8.22 -0.75
C MET A 114 0.74 -8.30 -0.26
N HIS A 115 0.03 -7.17 -0.24
CA HIS A 115 -1.39 -7.12 0.14
C HIS A 115 -2.23 -8.03 -0.75
N LYS A 116 -2.05 -7.97 -2.08
CA LYS A 116 -2.78 -8.85 -2.99
C LYS A 116 -2.39 -10.32 -2.83
N ALA A 117 -1.12 -10.64 -2.61
CA ALA A 117 -0.70 -12.01 -2.31
C ALA A 117 -1.41 -12.56 -1.04
N HIS A 118 -1.56 -11.71 -0.01
CA HIS A 118 -2.35 -12.03 1.20
C HIS A 118 -3.83 -12.26 0.87
N GLU A 119 -4.48 -11.38 0.09
CA GLU A 119 -5.88 -11.55 -0.33
C GLU A 119 -6.10 -12.80 -1.21
N LEU A 120 -5.07 -13.23 -1.94
CA LEU A 120 -5.05 -14.48 -2.70
C LEU A 120 -4.77 -15.71 -1.82
N SER A 121 -4.60 -15.52 -0.50
CA SER A 121 -4.25 -16.56 0.48
C SER A 121 -2.91 -17.24 0.18
N PHE A 122 -1.99 -16.54 -0.46
CA PHE A 122 -0.63 -17.06 -0.68
C PHE A 122 0.17 -17.02 0.63
N PRO A 123 0.91 -18.08 0.99
CA PRO A 123 1.75 -18.11 2.20
C PRO A 123 2.85 -17.04 2.15
N LEU A 124 2.66 -15.95 2.93
CA LEU A 124 3.53 -14.77 2.87
C LEU A 124 4.96 -15.05 3.35
N ASP A 125 5.15 -16.01 4.25
CA ASP A 125 6.45 -16.47 4.76
C ASP A 125 7.35 -17.05 3.68
N ARG A 126 6.78 -17.44 2.54
CA ARG A 126 7.51 -17.92 1.37
C ARG A 126 8.07 -16.78 0.50
N ILE A 127 7.63 -15.53 0.71
CA ILE A 127 8.14 -14.35 -0.03
C ILE A 127 9.36 -13.81 0.71
N VAL A 128 10.55 -14.15 0.22
CA VAL A 128 11.81 -13.88 0.92
C VAL A 128 12.48 -12.58 0.51
N GLU A 129 12.22 -12.09 -0.70
CA GLU A 129 12.74 -10.81 -1.21
C GLU A 129 11.76 -10.21 -2.21
N GLY A 130 11.75 -8.90 -2.34
CA GLY A 130 10.99 -8.20 -3.36
C GLY A 130 11.56 -6.86 -3.72
N MET A 131 11.30 -6.46 -4.96
CA MET A 131 11.57 -5.11 -5.44
C MET A 131 10.41 -4.61 -6.30
N GLY A 132 10.19 -3.29 -6.29
CA GLY A 132 9.15 -2.68 -7.10
C GLY A 132 9.56 -1.30 -7.58
N ALA A 133 9.02 -0.90 -8.71
CA ALA A 133 9.16 0.44 -9.27
C ALA A 133 7.83 0.89 -9.87
N ALA A 134 7.51 2.18 -9.73
CA ALA A 134 6.38 2.80 -10.40
C ALA A 134 6.76 4.25 -10.80
N PRO A 135 6.13 4.83 -11.81
CA PRO A 135 6.32 6.23 -12.15
C PRO A 135 5.80 7.13 -11.00
N LEU A 136 6.45 8.26 -10.79
CA LEU A 136 5.94 9.23 -9.84
C LEU A 136 4.78 10.01 -10.48
N ALA A 137 3.60 9.91 -9.87
CA ALA A 137 2.42 10.61 -10.33
C ALA A 137 2.60 12.15 -10.24
N PRO A 138 2.19 12.93 -11.24
CA PRO A 138 2.19 14.38 -11.16
C PRO A 138 1.19 14.84 -10.09
N PRO A 139 1.58 15.79 -9.22
CA PRO A 139 0.67 16.38 -8.22
C PRO A 139 -0.55 17.02 -8.88
N HIS A 140 -1.66 17.08 -8.15
CA HIS A 140 -2.87 17.77 -8.60
C HIS A 140 -3.56 18.47 -7.42
N PRO A 141 -4.11 19.70 -7.59
CA PRO A 141 -4.76 20.44 -6.50
C PRO A 141 -6.09 19.79 -6.05
N ASP A 142 -6.81 19.13 -6.95
CA ASP A 142 -8.01 18.35 -6.60
C ASP A 142 -7.61 17.03 -5.93
N PHE A 143 -8.23 16.73 -4.79
CA PHE A 143 -7.91 15.54 -3.99
C PHE A 143 -8.20 14.25 -4.74
N VAL A 144 -9.34 14.13 -5.43
CA VAL A 144 -9.74 12.90 -6.12
C VAL A 144 -8.82 12.63 -7.32
N ALA A 145 -8.45 13.69 -8.06
CA ALA A 145 -7.50 13.56 -9.15
C ALA A 145 -6.10 13.17 -8.65
N ALA A 146 -5.59 13.79 -7.59
CA ALA A 146 -4.29 13.47 -7.02
C ALA A 146 -4.24 12.02 -6.49
N MET A 147 -5.28 11.60 -5.78
CA MET A 147 -5.44 10.23 -5.28
C MET A 147 -5.53 9.24 -6.46
N GLY A 148 -6.31 9.57 -7.48
CA GLY A 148 -6.43 8.77 -8.71
C GLY A 148 -5.08 8.55 -9.37
N ARG A 149 -4.34 9.63 -9.67
CA ARG A 149 -3.02 9.57 -10.30
C ARG A 149 -2.02 8.73 -9.50
N ALA A 150 -2.00 8.87 -8.18
CA ALA A 150 -1.08 8.11 -7.34
C ALA A 150 -1.41 6.59 -7.32
N ASN A 151 -2.69 6.21 -7.34
CA ASN A 151 -3.11 4.82 -7.47
C ASN A 151 -2.83 4.28 -8.89
N ASP A 152 -3.16 5.05 -9.94
CA ASP A 152 -2.94 4.66 -11.33
C ASP A 152 -1.46 4.46 -11.67
N ALA A 153 -0.57 5.24 -11.04
CA ALA A 153 0.88 5.05 -11.14
C ALA A 153 1.31 3.63 -10.75
N ILE A 154 0.59 2.99 -9.83
CA ILE A 154 0.83 1.60 -9.42
C ILE A 154 0.01 0.63 -10.28
N ILE A 155 -1.29 0.87 -10.40
CA ILE A 155 -2.26 -0.03 -11.05
C ILE A 155 -1.92 -0.24 -12.52
N TYR A 156 -1.47 0.81 -13.22
CA TYR A 156 -1.16 0.80 -14.65
C TYR A 156 0.32 0.94 -14.99
N GLY A 157 1.15 1.40 -14.03
CA GLY A 157 2.57 1.66 -14.24
C GLY A 157 3.52 0.95 -13.29
N GLY A 158 2.99 0.27 -12.27
CA GLY A 158 3.79 -0.46 -11.29
C GLY A 158 4.36 -1.76 -11.83
N ARG A 159 5.64 -2.02 -11.56
CA ARG A 159 6.31 -3.29 -11.84
C ARG A 159 6.90 -3.83 -10.54
N VAL A 160 6.68 -5.13 -10.27
CA VAL A 160 7.21 -5.79 -9.07
C VAL A 160 7.90 -7.10 -9.46
N HIS A 161 9.01 -7.39 -8.79
CA HIS A 161 9.68 -8.68 -8.84
C HIS A 161 9.71 -9.28 -7.42
N LEU A 162 9.14 -10.48 -7.27
CA LEU A 162 9.12 -11.26 -6.04
C LEU A 162 9.98 -12.50 -6.16
N PHE A 163 10.63 -12.87 -5.05
CA PHE A 163 11.42 -14.08 -4.93
C PHE A 163 10.80 -14.98 -3.87
N LEU A 164 10.45 -16.19 -4.27
CA LEU A 164 9.70 -17.15 -3.46
C LEU A 164 10.53 -18.42 -3.20
N THR A 165 10.33 -18.99 -2.02
CA THR A 165 10.71 -20.40 -1.77
C THR A 165 9.60 -21.34 -2.24
N GLY A 166 9.97 -22.57 -2.67
CA GLY A 166 9.05 -23.64 -3.07
C GLY A 166 8.95 -23.84 -4.58
N SER A 167 7.83 -24.38 -5.05
CA SER A 167 7.71 -24.90 -6.41
C SER A 167 7.59 -23.82 -7.48
N ALA A 168 8.06 -24.12 -8.70
CA ALA A 168 7.82 -23.29 -9.87
C ALA A 168 6.33 -23.15 -10.19
N SER A 169 5.52 -24.16 -9.91
CA SER A 169 4.06 -24.12 -10.11
C SER A 169 3.39 -23.05 -9.27
N ASP A 170 3.78 -22.94 -7.98
CA ASP A 170 3.22 -21.92 -7.08
C ASP A 170 3.64 -20.51 -7.51
N ALA A 171 4.89 -20.36 -7.98
CA ALA A 171 5.37 -19.08 -8.50
C ALA A 171 4.63 -18.68 -9.79
N SER A 172 4.36 -19.63 -10.67
CA SER A 172 3.58 -19.42 -11.90
C SER A 172 2.14 -19.02 -11.57
N GLU A 173 1.48 -19.73 -10.63
CA GLU A 173 0.11 -19.42 -10.21
C GLU A 173 0.02 -18.03 -9.58
N LEU A 174 0.97 -17.67 -8.72
CA LEU A 174 0.98 -16.34 -8.12
C LEU A 174 1.21 -15.26 -9.17
N ALA A 175 2.15 -15.47 -10.11
CA ALA A 175 2.42 -14.53 -11.19
C ALA A 175 1.17 -14.27 -12.04
N ASP A 176 0.43 -15.32 -12.42
CA ASP A 176 -0.78 -15.21 -13.21
C ASP A 176 -1.86 -14.38 -12.51
N ARG A 177 -2.04 -14.53 -11.19
CA ARG A 177 -3.14 -13.91 -10.42
C ARG A 177 -2.84 -12.51 -9.88
N LEU A 178 -1.57 -12.14 -9.75
CA LEU A 178 -1.14 -10.90 -9.11
C LEU A 178 -1.48 -9.62 -9.90
N PRO A 179 -1.32 -9.52 -11.24
CA PRO A 179 -1.49 -8.25 -11.95
C PRO A 179 -2.86 -7.61 -11.73
N SER A 180 -2.89 -6.27 -11.71
CA SER A 180 -4.09 -5.44 -11.52
C SER A 180 -5.18 -5.71 -12.56
N ARG A 181 -4.79 -6.12 -13.78
CA ARG A 181 -5.69 -6.44 -14.91
C ARG A 181 -6.75 -7.51 -14.60
N HIS A 182 -6.55 -8.31 -13.57
CA HIS A 182 -7.51 -9.35 -13.16
C HIS A 182 -8.65 -8.82 -12.28
N SER A 183 -8.62 -7.53 -11.93
CA SER A 183 -9.74 -6.90 -11.25
C SER A 183 -10.90 -6.65 -12.20
N ARG A 184 -12.12 -6.84 -11.71
CA ARG A 184 -13.36 -6.49 -12.43
C ARG A 184 -13.49 -4.99 -12.71
N ASP A 185 -12.79 -4.15 -11.92
CA ASP A 185 -12.84 -2.70 -12.04
C ASP A 185 -11.67 -2.12 -12.86
N TYR A 186 -10.84 -2.99 -13.46
CA TYR A 186 -9.73 -2.57 -14.33
C TYR A 186 -10.20 -1.90 -15.63
N GLY A 187 -9.42 -0.98 -16.15
CA GLY A 187 -9.59 -0.41 -17.49
C GLY A 187 -10.09 1.03 -17.54
N LEU A 188 -10.10 1.71 -16.39
CA LEU A 188 -10.46 3.14 -16.28
C LEU A 188 -9.53 3.84 -15.29
N PRO A 189 -9.25 5.14 -15.44
CA PRO A 189 -8.57 5.93 -14.42
C PRO A 189 -9.25 5.79 -13.05
N PHE A 190 -8.47 5.60 -12.00
CA PHE A 190 -8.98 5.34 -10.65
C PHE A 190 -9.93 6.45 -10.15
N ALA A 191 -9.68 7.72 -10.50
CA ALA A 191 -10.58 8.81 -10.17
C ALA A 191 -12.00 8.62 -10.76
N GLU A 192 -12.11 8.00 -11.92
CA GLU A 192 -13.42 7.67 -12.53
C GLU A 192 -14.07 6.49 -11.82
N ILE A 193 -13.29 5.45 -11.49
CA ILE A 193 -13.77 4.30 -10.72
C ILE A 193 -14.32 4.80 -9.37
N PHE A 194 -13.56 5.62 -8.65
CA PHE A 194 -13.95 6.15 -7.36
C PHE A 194 -15.26 6.96 -7.42
N ARG A 195 -15.44 7.78 -8.47
CA ARG A 195 -16.71 8.52 -8.68
C ARG A 195 -17.89 7.59 -8.97
N ARG A 196 -17.67 6.49 -9.72
CA ARG A 196 -18.73 5.48 -10.01
C ARG A 196 -19.24 4.80 -8.73
N PHE A 197 -18.39 4.61 -7.75
CA PHE A 197 -18.73 4.08 -6.43
C PHE A 197 -19.11 5.19 -5.42
N GLU A 198 -19.48 6.39 -5.91
CA GLU A 198 -19.95 7.52 -5.09
C GLU A 198 -18.97 7.91 -3.96
N GLY A 199 -17.68 7.65 -4.16
CA GLY A 199 -16.64 7.92 -3.19
C GLY A 199 -16.47 6.82 -2.12
N ASP A 200 -17.15 5.70 -2.25
CA ASP A 200 -16.94 4.55 -1.38
C ASP A 200 -15.75 3.70 -1.86
N PHE A 201 -14.59 3.96 -1.25
CA PHE A 201 -13.37 3.23 -1.52
C PHE A 201 -13.48 1.71 -1.27
N TYR A 202 -14.35 1.31 -0.34
CA TYR A 202 -14.50 -0.10 0.06
C TYR A 202 -15.41 -0.90 -0.87
N ALA A 203 -16.18 -0.22 -1.73
CA ALA A 203 -16.97 -0.86 -2.76
C ALA A 203 -16.15 -1.27 -3.99
N ILE A 204 -14.95 -0.66 -4.16
CA ILE A 204 -14.01 -0.99 -5.23
C ILE A 204 -13.42 -2.38 -4.98
N ASP A 205 -13.26 -3.13 -6.05
CA ASP A 205 -12.64 -4.45 -5.99
C ASP A 205 -11.19 -4.36 -5.45
N ARG A 206 -10.93 -5.03 -4.35
CA ARG A 206 -9.61 -5.05 -3.70
C ARG A 206 -8.51 -5.60 -4.62
N MET A 207 -8.87 -6.47 -5.57
CA MET A 207 -7.95 -7.04 -6.55
C MET A 207 -7.37 -5.99 -7.53
N LEU A 208 -7.97 -4.79 -7.59
CA LEU A 208 -7.47 -3.68 -8.39
C LEU A 208 -6.14 -3.12 -7.84
N PHE A 209 -6.01 -3.08 -6.50
CA PHE A 209 -4.81 -2.56 -5.84
C PHE A 209 -3.66 -3.54 -5.94
N SER A 210 -3.00 -3.52 -7.10
CA SER A 210 -1.88 -4.38 -7.45
C SER A 210 -1.03 -3.75 -8.55
N PRO A 211 0.24 -4.16 -8.72
CA PRO A 211 1.04 -3.66 -9.83
C PRO A 211 0.52 -4.12 -11.20
N ALA A 212 0.83 -3.32 -12.23
CA ALA A 212 0.49 -3.62 -13.63
C ALA A 212 1.21 -4.86 -14.16
N GLU A 213 2.47 -5.01 -13.77
CA GLU A 213 3.39 -6.03 -14.27
C GLU A 213 4.12 -6.69 -13.10
N VAL A 214 4.20 -8.01 -13.13
CA VAL A 214 4.89 -8.79 -12.10
C VAL A 214 5.86 -9.78 -12.69
N ILE A 215 6.97 -9.99 -11.98
CA ILE A 215 7.88 -11.09 -12.19
C ILE A 215 7.92 -11.87 -10.89
N VAL A 216 7.78 -13.19 -10.96
CA VAL A 216 7.86 -14.06 -9.78
C VAL A 216 8.89 -15.13 -10.04
N THR A 217 9.90 -15.21 -9.19
CA THR A 217 10.99 -16.19 -9.29
C THR A 217 10.92 -17.21 -8.17
N ALA A 218 10.82 -18.50 -8.51
CA ALA A 218 11.00 -19.60 -7.58
C ALA A 218 12.50 -19.81 -7.38
N ILE A 219 13.04 -19.41 -6.21
CA ILE A 219 14.51 -19.45 -5.98
C ILE A 219 15.06 -20.88 -5.90
N ASP A 220 14.22 -21.85 -5.51
CA ASP A 220 14.63 -23.25 -5.37
C ASP A 220 14.84 -23.93 -6.74
N THR A 221 14.17 -23.44 -7.80
CA THR A 221 14.27 -23.98 -9.17
C THR A 221 14.99 -23.04 -10.13
N GLY A 222 15.05 -21.73 -9.79
CA GLY A 222 15.59 -20.68 -10.65
C GLY A 222 14.64 -20.22 -11.76
N GLU A 223 13.41 -20.75 -11.82
CA GLU A 223 12.42 -20.39 -12.84
C GLU A 223 11.74 -19.07 -12.50
N SER A 224 11.51 -18.25 -13.52
CA SER A 224 10.86 -16.95 -13.41
C SER A 224 9.67 -16.86 -14.36
N PHE A 225 8.57 -16.30 -13.84
CA PHE A 225 7.31 -16.12 -14.56
C PHE A 225 7.00 -14.63 -14.63
N HIS A 226 6.65 -14.16 -15.82
CA HIS A 226 6.40 -12.75 -16.10
C HIS A 226 4.97 -12.59 -16.61
N GLU A 227 4.16 -11.78 -15.91
CA GLU A 227 2.76 -11.55 -16.20
C GLU A 227 2.36 -10.08 -16.06
N GLY A 228 1.32 -9.70 -16.80
CA GLY A 228 0.88 -8.30 -16.85
C GLY A 228 1.68 -7.47 -17.85
N HIS A 229 1.38 -6.19 -17.88
CA HIS A 229 2.08 -5.19 -18.71
C HIS A 229 1.75 -3.78 -18.22
N ILE A 230 2.65 -2.84 -18.47
CA ILE A 230 2.42 -1.42 -18.23
C ILE A 230 1.44 -0.88 -19.29
N ASP A 231 0.37 -0.20 -18.85
CA ASP A 231 -0.62 0.41 -19.74
C ASP A 231 -0.38 1.93 -19.84
N LEU A 232 0.40 2.32 -20.85
CA LEU A 232 0.73 3.73 -21.08
C LEU A 232 -0.50 4.57 -21.45
N ASN A 233 -1.51 3.99 -22.10
CA ASN A 233 -2.70 4.75 -22.50
C ASN A 233 -3.54 5.15 -21.28
N LEU A 234 -3.69 4.24 -20.31
CA LEU A 234 -4.40 4.54 -19.06
C LEU A 234 -3.59 5.48 -18.16
N LEU A 235 -2.25 5.37 -18.15
CA LEU A 235 -1.40 6.33 -17.46
C LEU A 235 -1.52 7.73 -18.05
N ASP A 236 -1.45 7.86 -19.36
CA ASP A 236 -1.57 9.16 -20.05
C ASP A 236 -2.96 9.76 -19.79
N ALA A 237 -4.02 8.97 -19.85
CA ALA A 237 -5.38 9.41 -19.54
C ALA A 237 -5.54 9.89 -18.09
N SER A 238 -4.85 9.26 -17.14
CA SER A 238 -4.86 9.64 -15.72
C SER A 238 -4.01 10.89 -15.44
N PHE A 239 -2.86 11.04 -16.11
CA PHE A 239 -1.88 12.06 -15.80
C PHE A 239 -2.13 13.40 -16.57
N ALA A 240 -3.01 13.39 -17.56
CA ALA A 240 -3.43 14.56 -18.33
C ALA A 240 -4.30 15.60 -17.53
#